data_a38363dab2a314bcd1192db014afe707
#
_entry.id   a38363dab2a314bcd1192db014afe707
#
_cell.length_a   1.000
_cell.length_b   1.000
_cell.length_c   1.000
_cell.angle_alpha   90.00
_cell.angle_beta   90.00
_cell.angle_gamma   90.00
#
_symmetry.space_group_name_H-M   'P 1'
#
loop_
_entity.id
_entity.type
_entity.pdbx_description
1 polymer ?
#
loop_
_entity_poly.entity_id
_entity_poly.type
_entity_poly.pdbx_seq_one_letter_code
_entity_poly.pdbx_strand_id
1 'polypeptide(L)'
;FTIWAAQFIGKEIRILNHYEQVGQPAATHLAWLRSNGYTPDRAQIWLPHDGDTQDKVFDTSYKTFFEQAGYSVTVVPNQGKGAAKMRVEAARRLFPSMWFNEATTEGGRDALGWYHEKRDEQRGIGLGPEHDWSSHSADSFGLMCVAYEEPHGKPQPIVYKRKMIA
;
A
#
# COMPACT_ATOMS: atom_id res chain seq x y z
N PHE A 1 4.98 2.41 -10.78
CA PHE A 1 4.06 1.56 -10.03
C PHE A 1 4.78 0.90 -8.88
N THR A 2 4.24 1.01 -7.66
CA THR A 2 4.86 0.49 -6.44
C THR A 2 3.86 -0.37 -5.68
N ILE A 3 4.31 -1.51 -5.16
CA ILE A 3 3.50 -2.42 -4.34
C ILE A 3 4.20 -2.69 -3.02
N TRP A 4 3.46 -2.59 -1.94
CA TRP A 4 3.80 -3.16 -0.64
C TRP A 4 2.85 -4.31 -0.33
N ALA A 5 3.39 -5.51 -0.18
CA ALA A 5 2.60 -6.64 0.27
C ALA A 5 2.69 -6.73 1.80
N ALA A 6 1.55 -6.70 2.46
CA ALA A 6 1.47 -6.73 3.91
C ALA A 6 0.45 -7.75 4.40
N GLN A 7 0.68 -8.26 5.60
CA GLN A 7 -0.22 -9.15 6.32
C GLN A 7 -0.50 -8.57 7.70
N PHE A 8 -1.77 -8.51 8.06
CA PHE A 8 -2.23 -7.99 9.34
C PHE A 8 -2.64 -9.16 10.23
N ILE A 9 -1.93 -9.35 11.35
CA ILE A 9 -2.14 -10.47 12.27
C ILE A 9 -2.30 -9.93 13.70
N GLY A 10 -3.52 -9.81 14.17
CA GLY A 10 -3.80 -9.18 15.45
C GLY A 10 -3.31 -7.73 15.46
N LYS A 11 -2.32 -7.44 16.30
CA LYS A 11 -1.69 -6.10 16.38
C LYS A 11 -0.41 -5.98 15.55
N GLU A 12 0.05 -7.05 14.92
CA GLU A 12 1.26 -7.06 14.12
C GLU A 12 0.95 -6.76 12.64
N ILE A 13 1.81 -5.97 12.03
CA ILE A 13 1.81 -5.70 10.61
C ILE A 13 3.09 -6.28 10.04
N ARG A 14 2.96 -7.29 9.18
CA ARG A 14 4.10 -7.95 8.54
C ARG A 14 4.23 -7.49 7.12
N ILE A 15 5.28 -6.74 6.82
CA ILE A 15 5.62 -6.29 5.47
C ILE A 15 6.41 -7.41 4.81
N LEU A 16 5.76 -8.08 3.87
CA LEU A 16 6.25 -9.32 3.27
C LEU A 16 7.14 -9.05 2.05
N ASN A 17 6.80 -8.02 1.27
CA ASN A 17 7.50 -7.75 0.01
C ASN A 17 7.34 -6.29 -0.41
N HIS A 18 8.32 -5.83 -1.18
CA HIS A 18 8.27 -4.55 -1.89
C HIS A 18 8.60 -4.76 -3.36
N TYR A 19 7.91 -4.04 -4.22
CA TYR A 19 8.11 -4.05 -5.66
C TYR A 19 7.95 -2.64 -6.19
N GLU A 20 8.87 -2.24 -7.06
CA GLU A 20 8.77 -0.98 -7.78
C GLU A 20 9.25 -1.16 -9.21
N GLN A 21 8.46 -0.68 -10.17
CA GLN A 21 8.81 -0.64 -11.58
C GLN A 21 8.18 0.58 -12.24
N VAL A 22 8.94 1.23 -13.10
CA VAL A 22 8.50 2.39 -13.86
C VAL A 22 8.28 2.03 -15.32
N GLY A 23 7.22 2.56 -15.93
CA GLY A 23 6.96 2.40 -17.36
C GLY A 23 6.57 0.99 -17.82
N GLN A 24 6.20 0.10 -16.90
CA GLN A 24 5.76 -1.25 -17.24
C GLN A 24 4.24 -1.34 -17.37
N PRO A 25 3.73 -2.18 -18.28
CA PRO A 25 2.29 -2.40 -18.43
C PRO A 25 1.70 -3.13 -17.22
N ALA A 26 0.39 -2.95 -16.97
CA ALA A 26 -0.32 -3.57 -15.85
C ALA A 26 -0.16 -5.10 -15.80
N ALA A 27 -0.03 -5.76 -16.93
CA ALA A 27 0.20 -7.20 -17.03
C ALA A 27 1.51 -7.64 -16.36
N THR A 28 2.57 -6.82 -16.39
CA THR A 28 3.83 -7.09 -15.70
C THR A 28 3.64 -7.09 -14.18
N HIS A 29 2.88 -6.13 -13.65
CA HIS A 29 2.57 -6.05 -12.22
C HIS A 29 1.72 -7.24 -11.77
N LEU A 30 0.73 -7.64 -12.58
CA LEU A 30 -0.08 -8.83 -12.33
C LEU A 30 0.76 -10.12 -12.32
N ALA A 31 1.68 -10.26 -13.28
CA ALA A 31 2.58 -11.40 -13.34
C ALA A 31 3.46 -11.48 -12.08
N TRP A 32 3.99 -10.35 -11.61
CA TRP A 32 4.76 -10.29 -10.37
C TRP A 32 3.93 -10.71 -9.15
N LEU A 33 2.70 -10.23 -9.01
CA LEU A 33 1.81 -10.64 -7.92
C LEU A 33 1.61 -12.14 -7.88
N ARG A 34 1.29 -12.75 -9.04
CA ARG A 34 1.05 -14.18 -9.14
C ARG A 34 2.30 -15.03 -8.89
N SER A 35 3.45 -14.62 -9.42
CA SER A 35 4.72 -15.34 -9.21
C SER A 35 5.21 -15.31 -7.76
N ASN A 36 4.80 -14.31 -6.99
CA ASN A 36 5.11 -14.23 -5.55
C ASN A 36 3.99 -14.81 -4.66
N GLY A 37 3.01 -15.50 -5.24
CA GLY A 37 1.96 -16.19 -4.50
C GLY A 37 0.83 -15.28 -3.98
N TYR A 38 0.78 -14.03 -4.42
CA TYR A 38 -0.32 -13.09 -4.13
C TYR A 38 -1.45 -13.30 -5.12
N THR A 39 -2.07 -14.48 -5.10
CA THR A 39 -3.19 -14.86 -5.96
C THR A 39 -4.52 -14.30 -5.47
N PRO A 40 -5.58 -14.23 -6.31
CA PRO A 40 -6.85 -13.62 -5.95
C PRO A 40 -7.55 -14.23 -4.72
N ASP A 41 -7.30 -15.51 -4.45
CA ASP A 41 -7.82 -16.23 -3.27
C ASP A 41 -7.05 -15.91 -1.98
N ARG A 42 -5.85 -15.29 -2.09
CA ARG A 42 -4.95 -15.04 -0.96
C ARG A 42 -4.67 -13.58 -0.69
N ALA A 43 -4.92 -12.71 -1.67
CA ALA A 43 -4.63 -11.28 -1.57
C ALA A 43 -5.76 -10.43 -2.11
N GLN A 44 -5.98 -9.28 -1.48
CA GLN A 44 -6.80 -8.19 -2.00
C GLN A 44 -5.90 -7.00 -2.36
N ILE A 45 -6.33 -6.19 -3.29
CA ILE A 45 -5.57 -5.05 -3.78
C ILE A 45 -6.20 -3.76 -3.28
N TRP A 46 -5.35 -2.87 -2.77
CA TRP A 46 -5.74 -1.53 -2.36
C TRP A 46 -5.05 -0.53 -3.28
N LEU A 47 -5.84 0.30 -3.95
CA LEU A 47 -5.36 1.30 -4.90
C LEU A 47 -5.57 2.71 -4.35
N PRO A 48 -4.75 3.69 -4.74
CA PRO A 48 -5.02 5.08 -4.50
C PRO A 48 -6.27 5.54 -5.28
N HIS A 49 -6.79 6.71 -4.94
CA HIS A 49 -8.03 7.25 -5.51
C HIS A 49 -8.03 7.37 -7.04
N ASP A 50 -6.87 7.54 -7.66
CA ASP A 50 -6.68 7.60 -9.11
C ASP A 50 -6.58 6.22 -9.76
N GLY A 51 -6.51 5.14 -8.98
CA GLY A 51 -6.51 3.77 -9.48
C GLY A 51 -7.81 3.34 -10.18
N ASP A 52 -8.90 4.09 -10.00
CA ASP A 52 -10.17 3.94 -10.74
C ASP A 52 -10.29 4.91 -11.93
N THR A 53 -9.27 5.74 -12.16
CA THR A 53 -9.26 6.65 -13.30
C THR A 53 -9.05 5.85 -14.59
N GLN A 54 -9.95 6.06 -15.54
CA GLN A 54 -9.90 5.38 -16.83
C GLN A 54 -8.73 5.92 -17.68
N ASP A 55 -7.87 5.02 -18.12
CA ASP A 55 -6.85 5.34 -19.11
C ASP A 55 -7.50 5.52 -20.48
N LYS A 56 -7.30 6.69 -21.09
CA LYS A 56 -7.93 7.03 -22.39
C LYS A 56 -7.39 6.21 -23.56
N VAL A 57 -6.22 5.59 -23.41
CA VAL A 57 -5.58 4.80 -24.48
C VAL A 57 -6.06 3.35 -24.43
N PHE A 58 -6.21 2.79 -23.24
CA PHE A 58 -6.56 1.38 -23.05
C PHE A 58 -8.02 1.15 -22.64
N ASP A 59 -8.80 2.23 -22.48
CA ASP A 59 -10.21 2.22 -22.08
C ASP A 59 -10.51 1.38 -20.82
N THR A 60 -9.56 1.33 -19.91
CA THR A 60 -9.65 0.57 -18.66
C THR A 60 -8.94 1.29 -17.52
N SER A 61 -9.33 1.02 -16.27
CA SER A 61 -8.61 1.47 -15.07
C SER A 61 -7.79 0.33 -14.45
N TYR A 62 -6.82 0.65 -13.58
CA TYR A 62 -6.12 -0.37 -12.80
C TYR A 62 -7.10 -1.21 -11.96
N LYS A 63 -8.12 -0.58 -11.38
CA LYS A 63 -9.18 -1.28 -10.66
C LYS A 63 -9.85 -2.33 -11.54
N THR A 64 -10.42 -1.90 -12.66
CA THR A 64 -11.10 -2.81 -13.60
C THR A 64 -10.18 -3.93 -14.07
N PHE A 65 -8.92 -3.61 -14.38
CA PHE A 65 -7.93 -4.60 -14.81
C PHE A 65 -7.69 -5.69 -13.75
N PHE A 66 -7.49 -5.31 -12.48
CA PHE A 66 -7.25 -6.29 -11.42
C PHE A 66 -8.53 -7.05 -11.02
N GLU A 67 -9.70 -6.40 -11.06
CA GLU A 67 -11.00 -7.07 -10.86
C GLU A 67 -11.25 -8.14 -11.92
N GLN A 68 -10.97 -7.87 -13.20
CA GLN A 68 -11.06 -8.84 -14.29
C GLN A 68 -10.05 -9.99 -14.12
N ALA A 69 -8.91 -9.74 -13.48
CA ALA A 69 -7.95 -10.78 -13.11
C ALA A 69 -8.36 -11.61 -11.89
N GLY A 70 -9.52 -11.31 -11.28
CA GLY A 70 -10.15 -12.04 -10.18
C GLY A 70 -9.87 -11.48 -8.77
N TYR A 71 -9.14 -10.36 -8.64
CA TYR A 71 -8.84 -9.78 -7.32
C TYR A 71 -10.01 -8.99 -6.76
N SER A 72 -10.15 -9.02 -5.44
CA SER A 72 -10.93 -8.00 -4.72
C SER A 72 -10.13 -6.72 -4.68
N VAL A 73 -10.70 -5.62 -5.17
CA VAL A 73 -10.01 -4.32 -5.26
C VAL A 73 -10.76 -3.27 -4.44
N THR A 74 -10.03 -2.57 -3.60
CA THR A 74 -10.53 -1.41 -2.84
C THR A 74 -9.79 -0.16 -3.29
N VAL A 75 -10.52 0.89 -3.62
CA VAL A 75 -9.96 2.21 -3.92
C VAL A 75 -10.03 3.07 -2.67
N VAL A 76 -8.87 3.47 -2.18
CA VAL A 76 -8.77 4.34 -0.98
C VAL A 76 -9.17 5.76 -1.38
N PRO A 77 -10.12 6.40 -0.67
CA PRO A 77 -10.55 7.75 -0.97
C PRO A 77 -9.40 8.75 -0.96
N ASN A 78 -9.54 9.82 -1.74
CA ASN A 78 -8.57 10.92 -1.71
C ASN A 78 -8.57 11.60 -0.33
N GLN A 79 -7.43 11.66 0.32
CA GLN A 79 -7.27 12.29 1.63
C GLN A 79 -7.29 13.83 1.56
N GLY A 80 -7.24 14.41 0.36
CA GLY A 80 -7.34 15.86 0.16
C GLY A 80 -6.08 16.63 0.58
N LYS A 81 -6.29 17.90 0.98
CA LYS A 81 -5.18 18.77 1.39
C LYS A 81 -4.50 18.23 2.64
N GLY A 82 -3.18 18.08 2.59
CA GLY A 82 -2.38 17.52 3.69
C GLY A 82 -2.25 16.00 3.66
N ALA A 83 -2.65 15.33 2.59
CA ALA A 83 -2.55 13.87 2.43
C ALA A 83 -1.16 13.31 2.76
N ALA A 84 -0.09 13.95 2.29
CA ALA A 84 1.28 13.52 2.57
C ALA A 84 1.58 13.51 4.08
N LYS A 85 1.19 14.57 4.80
CA LYS A 85 1.36 14.63 6.26
C LYS A 85 0.53 13.56 6.96
N MET A 86 -0.71 13.33 6.54
CA MET A 86 -1.55 12.28 7.11
C MET A 86 -0.93 10.89 6.93
N ARG A 87 -0.38 10.60 5.75
CA ARG A 87 0.32 9.35 5.45
C ARG A 87 1.55 9.15 6.33
N VAL A 88 2.37 10.19 6.50
CA VAL A 88 3.55 10.16 7.39
C VAL A 88 3.15 9.91 8.84
N GLU A 89 2.13 10.59 9.35
CA GLU A 89 1.66 10.40 10.72
C GLU A 89 1.06 9.01 10.94
N ALA A 90 0.29 8.49 9.98
CA ALA A 90 -0.23 7.13 10.02
C ALA A 90 0.92 6.10 10.05
N ALA A 91 1.93 6.27 9.18
CA ALA A 91 3.10 5.41 9.16
C ALA A 91 3.85 5.42 10.50
N ARG A 92 4.16 6.61 11.04
CA ARG A 92 4.86 6.76 12.32
C ARG A 92 4.14 6.07 13.48
N ARG A 93 2.81 6.17 13.52
CA ARG A 93 1.99 5.56 14.56
C ARG A 93 1.99 4.04 14.49
N LEU A 94 1.99 3.47 13.28
CA LEU A 94 1.94 2.03 13.07
C LEU A 94 3.33 1.36 13.09
N PHE A 95 4.39 2.12 12.84
CA PHE A 95 5.76 1.61 12.70
C PHE A 95 6.21 0.70 13.87
N PRO A 96 5.91 1.00 15.14
CA PRO A 96 6.27 0.14 16.27
C PRO A 96 5.67 -1.28 16.22
N SER A 97 4.61 -1.47 15.42
CA SER A 97 3.93 -2.77 15.25
C SER A 97 4.32 -3.48 13.96
N MET A 98 5.28 -2.94 13.21
CA MET A 98 5.68 -3.45 11.90
C MET A 98 6.90 -4.33 11.95
N TRP A 99 6.86 -5.40 11.16
CA TRP A 99 7.97 -6.30 10.90
C TRP A 99 8.24 -6.37 9.41
N PHE A 100 9.46 -6.16 9.00
CA PHE A 100 9.85 -6.17 7.60
C PHE A 100 10.62 -7.45 7.27
N ASN A 101 10.27 -8.11 6.18
CA ASN A 101 11.09 -9.15 5.62
C ASN A 101 12.35 -8.50 4.99
N GLU A 102 13.49 -8.70 5.64
CA GLU A 102 14.73 -8.04 5.27
C GLU A 102 15.14 -8.29 3.81
N ALA A 103 15.00 -9.54 3.36
CA ALA A 103 15.46 -9.95 2.03
C ALA A 103 14.61 -9.40 0.87
N THR A 104 13.33 -9.10 1.12
CA THR A 104 12.38 -8.76 0.05
C THR A 104 11.86 -7.33 0.12
N THR A 105 12.29 -6.56 1.11
CA THR A 105 11.84 -5.18 1.32
C THR A 105 12.97 -4.15 1.32
N GLU A 106 14.20 -4.55 0.99
CA GLU A 106 15.39 -3.69 1.06
C GLU A 106 15.18 -2.36 0.32
N GLY A 107 14.90 -2.38 -0.97
CA GLY A 107 14.74 -1.16 -1.77
C GLY A 107 13.60 -0.25 -1.26
N GLY A 108 12.53 -0.84 -0.73
CA GLY A 108 11.46 -0.06 -0.12
C GLY A 108 11.86 0.56 1.21
N ARG A 109 12.62 -0.17 2.05
CA ARG A 109 13.15 0.37 3.32
C ARG A 109 14.14 1.50 3.08
N ASP A 110 14.99 1.37 2.06
CA ASP A 110 15.92 2.43 1.64
C ASP A 110 15.16 3.68 1.20
N ALA A 111 14.09 3.49 0.41
CA ALA A 111 13.23 4.60 0.01
C ALA A 111 12.55 5.28 1.22
N LEU A 112 12.03 4.51 2.18
CA LEU A 112 11.46 5.08 3.41
C LEU A 112 12.51 5.83 4.25
N GLY A 113 13.74 5.34 4.30
CA GLY A 113 14.85 5.98 5.00
C GLY A 113 15.32 7.28 4.33
N TRP A 114 15.18 7.37 3.01
CA TRP A 114 15.57 8.54 2.24
C TRP A 114 14.45 9.59 2.14
N TYR A 115 13.19 9.20 2.25
CA TYR A 115 12.05 10.09 2.09
C TYR A 115 12.10 11.28 3.05
N HIS A 116 12.12 12.49 2.50
CA HIS A 116 12.33 13.72 3.26
C HIS A 116 11.49 14.88 2.74
N GLU A 117 11.45 15.92 3.55
CA GLU A 117 10.80 17.17 3.22
C GLU A 117 11.75 18.09 2.46
N LYS A 118 11.29 18.61 1.33
CA LYS A 118 11.95 19.73 0.66
C LYS A 118 11.89 20.97 1.54
N ARG A 119 13.01 21.65 1.71
CA ARG A 119 13.10 22.86 2.53
C ARG A 119 13.52 24.07 1.71
N ASP A 120 12.89 25.20 1.98
CA ASP A 120 13.40 26.51 1.61
C ASP A 120 14.37 26.96 2.71
N GLU A 121 15.66 26.84 2.45
CA GLU A 121 16.69 27.18 3.44
C GLU A 121 16.73 28.68 3.78
N GLN A 122 16.35 29.56 2.84
CA GLN A 122 16.35 31.01 3.05
C GLN A 122 15.22 31.43 4.00
N ARG A 123 14.08 30.74 3.95
CA ARG A 123 12.90 31.04 4.74
C ARG A 123 12.73 30.12 5.94
N GLY A 124 13.49 29.02 6.00
CA GLY A 124 13.41 28.03 7.06
C GLY A 124 12.07 27.28 7.10
N ILE A 125 11.36 27.19 5.97
CA ILE A 125 10.04 26.55 5.88
C ILE A 125 10.10 25.26 5.06
N GLY A 126 9.28 24.28 5.47
CA GLY A 126 9.05 23.04 4.71
C GLY A 126 8.11 23.30 3.53
N LEU A 127 8.46 22.76 2.37
CA LEU A 127 7.69 22.89 1.12
C LEU A 127 6.88 21.63 0.81
N GLY A 128 6.83 20.67 1.74
CA GLY A 128 6.24 19.35 1.53
C GLY A 128 7.28 18.31 1.06
N PRO A 129 6.84 17.08 0.77
CA PRO A 129 7.75 16.02 0.35
C PRO A 129 8.56 16.35 -0.89
N GLU A 130 9.84 15.97 -0.93
CA GLU A 130 10.61 15.98 -2.16
C GLU A 130 10.10 14.87 -3.09
N HIS A 131 9.87 15.21 -4.36
CA HIS A 131 9.45 14.24 -5.37
C HIS A 131 10.68 13.67 -6.09
N ASP A 132 11.36 12.77 -5.41
CA ASP A 132 12.50 12.02 -5.92
C ASP A 132 12.17 10.52 -6.08
N TRP A 133 13.20 9.70 -6.27
CA TRP A 133 13.07 8.25 -6.43
C TRP A 133 12.37 7.56 -5.25
N SER A 134 12.47 8.12 -4.04
CA SER A 134 11.90 7.54 -2.82
C SER A 134 10.40 7.78 -2.67
N SER A 135 9.88 8.82 -3.33
CA SER A 135 8.52 9.32 -3.12
C SER A 135 7.43 8.30 -3.45
N HIS A 136 7.59 7.53 -4.53
CA HIS A 136 6.58 6.53 -4.93
C HIS A 136 6.42 5.41 -3.90
N SER A 137 7.54 4.88 -3.40
CA SER A 137 7.52 3.85 -2.36
C SER A 137 6.98 4.38 -1.05
N ALA A 138 7.34 5.61 -0.65
CA ALA A 138 6.85 6.23 0.57
C ALA A 138 5.35 6.56 0.49
N ASP A 139 4.87 7.07 -0.64
CA ASP A 139 3.46 7.38 -0.85
C ASP A 139 2.59 6.12 -0.81
N SER A 140 3.03 5.03 -1.46
CA SER A 140 2.35 3.74 -1.46
C SER A 140 2.31 3.13 -0.04
N PHE A 141 3.43 3.20 0.69
CA PHE A 141 3.51 2.75 2.09
C PHE A 141 2.58 3.56 2.99
N GLY A 142 2.61 4.88 2.86
CA GLY A 142 1.73 5.77 3.61
C GLY A 142 0.25 5.54 3.31
N LEU A 143 -0.10 5.22 2.05
CA LEU A 143 -1.46 4.85 1.66
C LEU A 143 -1.91 3.57 2.38
N MET A 144 -1.07 2.54 2.43
CA MET A 144 -1.33 1.31 3.19
C MET A 144 -1.60 1.63 4.67
N CYS A 145 -0.80 2.51 5.27
CA CYS A 145 -0.97 2.89 6.67
C CYS A 145 -2.29 3.62 6.93
N VAL A 146 -2.69 4.55 6.05
CA VAL A 146 -3.98 5.23 6.14
C VAL A 146 -5.13 4.26 5.94
N ALA A 147 -5.04 3.38 4.95
CA ALA A 147 -6.07 2.39 4.66
C ALA A 147 -6.28 1.39 5.82
N TYR A 148 -5.19 1.02 6.52
CA TYR A 148 -5.27 0.14 7.70
C TYR A 148 -5.99 0.78 8.87
N GLU A 149 -5.86 2.10 9.05
CA GLU A 149 -6.46 2.84 10.16
C GLU A 149 -7.94 3.17 9.96
N GLU A 150 -8.44 3.10 8.74
CA GLU A 150 -9.87 3.18 8.56
C GLU A 150 -10.53 1.99 9.27
N PRO A 151 -11.48 2.24 10.22
CA PRO A 151 -12.10 1.18 10.98
C PRO A 151 -12.93 0.31 10.02
N HIS A 152 -12.33 -0.73 9.52
CA HIS A 152 -13.07 -1.82 8.91
C HIS A 152 -13.92 -2.43 10.02
N GLY A 153 -15.17 -2.10 10.05
CA GLY A 153 -16.23 -2.47 10.98
C GLY A 153 -15.81 -3.33 12.18
N LYS A 154 -16.46 -3.17 13.31
CA LYS A 154 -16.19 -3.87 14.56
C LYS A 154 -15.71 -5.30 14.31
N PRO A 155 -14.60 -5.76 14.93
CA PRO A 155 -14.10 -7.11 14.75
C PRO A 155 -15.27 -8.08 14.98
N GLN A 156 -15.59 -8.87 13.97
CA GLN A 156 -16.60 -9.91 14.12
C GLN A 156 -16.09 -10.89 15.19
N PRO A 157 -16.88 -11.21 16.19
CA PRO A 157 -16.46 -12.18 17.20
C PRO A 157 -16.14 -13.50 16.49
N ILE A 158 -14.94 -14.04 16.77
CA ILE A 158 -14.53 -15.35 16.25
C ILE A 158 -15.48 -16.37 16.89
N VAL A 159 -16.44 -16.86 16.13
CA VAL A 159 -17.34 -17.93 16.57
C VAL A 159 -16.59 -19.27 16.44
N TYR A 160 -16.00 -19.71 17.53
CA TYR A 160 -15.47 -21.06 17.61
C TYR A 160 -16.65 -22.06 17.56
N LYS A 161 -16.86 -22.72 16.42
CA LYS A 161 -17.74 -23.88 16.36
C LYS A 161 -17.08 -25.00 17.16
N ARG A 162 -17.52 -25.24 18.41
CA ARG A 162 -17.18 -26.44 19.14
C ARG A 162 -17.74 -27.63 18.33
N LYS A 163 -16.87 -28.47 17.76
CA LYS A 163 -17.26 -29.81 17.36
C LYS A 163 -17.53 -30.58 18.65
N MET A 164 -18.79 -30.88 18.92
CA MET A 164 -19.11 -31.93 19.89
C MET A 164 -18.74 -33.27 19.24
N ILE A 165 -17.78 -33.94 19.82
CA ILE A 165 -17.47 -35.35 19.53
C ILE A 165 -18.44 -36.15 20.41
N ALA A 166 -19.35 -36.86 19.77
CA ALA A 166 -20.20 -37.87 20.42
C ALA A 166 -19.42 -39.17 20.49
#